data_a42af61c8de1871ac8fcf99d0bf24afa
#
_entry.id   a42af61c8de1871ac8fcf99d0bf24afa
#
_cell.length_a   1.000
_cell.length_b   1.000
_cell.length_c   1.000
_cell.angle_alpha   90.00
_cell.angle_beta   90.00
_cell.angle_gamma   90.00
#
_symmetry.space_group_name_H-M   'P 1'
#
loop_
_entity.id
_entity.type
_entity.pdbx_description
1 polymer ?
#
loop_
_entity_poly.entity_id
_entity_poly.type
_entity_poly.pdbx_seq_one_letter_code
_entity_poly.pdbx_strand_id
1 'polypeptide(L)'
;LCTDMKQALNEVIGMDMNFHVKSYQQLFDSLQKNVKTVDDLIRLLQDQMQKVARVFSLGKFELRFYAAKSVMDPNGQDDCYLIYESEKGFDAPPCEEKVQMDENCSAVFYFYPEKDTAWTQPQAEMLQFLSHQIFLMLERVKLVQLLRCISVTDLLTGALNTRGINETGGKLLAQGKLKDYACAFVNIKNFNYINRAVGARKGDVVLREFVRLSQNMLEKDEFFARMGGDNFVLLAKKEHMGNLLKKIGNQYVTVSNEDKQI
;
A
#
# COMPACT_ATOMS: atom_id res chain seq x y z
N LEU A 1 24.98 14.66 11.64
CA LEU A 1 23.53 14.51 11.96
C LEU A 1 23.31 13.74 13.28
N CYS A 2 23.98 12.58 13.48
CA CYS A 2 23.81 11.81 14.74
C CYS A 2 24.49 12.46 15.94
N THR A 3 25.59 13.18 15.75
CA THR A 3 26.38 13.81 16.80
C THR A 3 25.73 15.11 17.28
N ASP A 4 25.21 15.90 16.35
CA ASP A 4 24.55 17.17 16.68
C ASP A 4 23.19 16.95 17.35
N MET A 5 22.50 15.88 16.99
CA MET A 5 21.26 15.45 17.64
C MET A 5 21.49 14.96 19.08
N LYS A 6 22.62 14.28 19.34
CA LYS A 6 23.00 13.89 20.71
C LYS A 6 23.31 15.10 21.60
N GLN A 7 23.89 16.14 21.02
CA GLN A 7 24.25 17.35 21.75
C GLN A 7 23.02 18.20 22.08
N ALA A 8 22.10 18.37 21.11
CA ALA A 8 20.81 19.05 21.33
C ALA A 8 19.91 18.31 22.32
N LEU A 9 19.87 16.95 22.27
CA LEU A 9 19.16 16.15 23.26
C LEU A 9 19.80 16.26 24.67
N ASN A 10 21.11 16.43 24.75
CA ASN A 10 21.81 16.54 26.04
C ASN A 10 21.54 17.88 26.75
N GLU A 11 21.26 18.95 26.02
CA GLU A 11 21.00 20.27 26.60
C GLU A 11 19.55 20.45 27.09
N VAL A 12 18.60 19.66 26.54
CA VAL A 12 17.17 19.82 26.77
C VAL A 12 16.61 19.00 27.93
N ILE A 13 17.26 17.90 28.33
CA ILE A 13 16.70 16.95 29.30
C ILE A 13 17.72 16.63 30.39
N GLY A 14 17.85 17.46 31.42
CA GLY A 14 18.53 17.07 32.65
C GLY A 14 17.78 15.97 33.37
N MET A 15 18.40 14.79 33.51
CA MET A 15 18.05 13.57 34.23
C MET A 15 17.46 12.43 33.41
N ASP A 16 18.13 11.30 33.49
CA ASP A 16 17.78 9.97 32.95
C ASP A 16 17.88 9.76 31.42
N MET A 17 18.69 10.53 30.76
CA MET A 17 18.82 10.59 29.31
C MET A 17 19.28 9.30 28.63
N ASN A 18 20.07 8.47 29.29
CA ASN A 18 20.58 7.26 28.66
C ASN A 18 19.50 6.22 28.37
N PHE A 19 18.42 6.18 29.15
CA PHE A 19 17.30 5.28 28.92
C PHE A 19 16.41 5.76 27.77
N HIS A 20 16.13 7.05 27.73
CA HIS A 20 15.28 7.66 26.69
C HIS A 20 15.95 7.58 25.30
N VAL A 21 17.24 7.94 25.22
CA VAL A 21 18.01 7.87 23.95
C VAL A 21 18.10 6.43 23.42
N LYS A 22 18.31 5.45 24.30
CA LYS A 22 18.33 4.04 23.89
C LYS A 22 16.98 3.56 23.36
N SER A 23 15.89 3.94 24.01
CA SER A 23 14.54 3.56 23.58
C SER A 23 14.20 4.16 22.21
N TYR A 24 14.61 5.40 21.96
CA TYR A 24 14.50 6.04 20.66
C TYR A 24 15.37 5.37 19.59
N GLN A 25 16.63 5.12 19.89
CA GLN A 25 17.52 4.43 18.96
C GLN A 25 16.96 3.05 18.59
N GLN A 26 16.45 2.31 19.55
CA GLN A 26 15.81 1.01 19.29
C GLN A 26 14.56 1.12 18.42
N LEU A 27 13.74 2.17 18.65
CA LEU A 27 12.58 2.46 17.78
C LEU A 27 13.03 2.73 16.35
N PHE A 28 14.00 3.64 16.15
CA PHE A 28 14.50 3.98 14.82
C PHE A 28 15.21 2.80 14.13
N ASP A 29 16.04 2.06 14.85
CA ASP A 29 16.69 0.85 14.30
C ASP A 29 15.67 -0.22 13.92
N SER A 30 14.57 -0.30 14.66
CA SER A 30 13.46 -1.20 14.36
C SER A 30 12.67 -0.73 13.13
N LEU A 31 12.43 0.57 13.00
CA LEU A 31 11.76 1.18 11.85
C LEU A 31 12.61 1.06 10.56
N GLN A 32 13.94 0.98 10.66
CA GLN A 32 14.82 0.75 9.51
C GLN A 32 14.83 -0.71 9.02
N LYS A 33 14.25 -1.65 9.77
CA LYS A 33 14.12 -3.04 9.34
C LYS A 33 13.20 -3.14 8.11
N ASN A 34 13.29 -4.27 7.42
CA ASN A 34 12.61 -4.56 6.15
C ASN A 34 11.07 -4.55 6.27
N VAL A 35 10.49 -3.38 6.47
CA VAL A 35 9.05 -3.15 6.41
C VAL A 35 8.65 -3.06 4.94
N LYS A 36 7.73 -3.93 4.50
CA LYS A 36 7.34 -4.07 3.09
C LYS A 36 5.93 -3.55 2.81
N THR A 37 5.08 -3.49 3.82
CA THR A 37 3.69 -3.06 3.71
C THR A 37 3.35 -2.04 4.79
N VAL A 38 2.28 -1.28 4.57
CA VAL A 38 1.75 -0.36 5.60
C VAL A 38 1.33 -1.14 6.84
N ASP A 39 0.69 -2.29 6.68
CA ASP A 39 0.28 -3.15 7.81
C ASP A 39 1.48 -3.63 8.64
N ASP A 40 2.61 -3.98 7.99
CA ASP A 40 3.85 -4.34 8.69
C ASP A 40 4.38 -3.14 9.50
N LEU A 41 4.29 -1.92 8.94
CA LEU A 41 4.69 -0.70 9.63
C LEU A 41 3.79 -0.43 10.84
N ILE A 42 2.47 -0.53 10.67
CA ILE A 42 1.50 -0.31 11.75
C ILE A 42 1.73 -1.29 12.91
N ARG A 43 1.89 -2.59 12.62
CA ARG A 43 2.20 -3.60 13.65
C ARG A 43 3.51 -3.31 14.37
N LEU A 44 4.53 -2.91 13.63
CA LEU A 44 5.81 -2.53 14.21
C LEU A 44 5.67 -1.31 15.13
N LEU A 45 4.93 -0.29 14.69
CA LEU A 45 4.65 0.89 15.51
C LEU A 45 3.89 0.51 16.78
N GLN A 46 2.87 -0.33 16.69
CA GLN A 46 2.10 -0.81 17.85
C GLN A 46 3.00 -1.52 18.87
N ASP A 47 3.89 -2.43 18.42
CA ASP A 47 4.84 -3.13 19.29
C ASP A 47 5.86 -2.19 19.94
N GLN A 48 6.38 -1.23 19.19
CA GLN A 48 7.40 -0.31 19.70
C GLN A 48 6.80 0.79 20.60
N MET A 49 5.57 1.28 20.29
CA MET A 49 4.92 2.32 21.08
C MET A 49 4.64 1.87 22.51
N GLN A 50 4.34 0.61 22.75
CA GLN A 50 4.19 0.08 24.12
C GLN A 50 5.45 0.31 24.99
N LYS A 51 6.63 0.34 24.37
CA LYS A 51 7.91 0.56 25.06
C LYS A 51 8.22 2.04 25.28
N VAL A 52 7.82 2.88 24.33
CA VAL A 52 8.16 4.30 24.28
C VAL A 52 7.08 5.18 24.94
N ALA A 53 5.83 4.72 24.95
CA ALA A 53 4.69 5.48 25.47
C ALA A 53 4.87 5.97 26.91
N ARG A 54 5.53 5.19 27.78
CA ARG A 54 5.80 5.58 29.17
C ARG A 54 6.73 6.79 29.26
N VAL A 55 7.66 6.94 28.31
CA VAL A 55 8.61 8.05 28.25
C VAL A 55 7.89 9.37 28.02
N PHE A 56 6.79 9.34 27.25
CA PHE A 56 6.00 10.52 26.91
C PHE A 56 4.76 10.70 27.76
N SER A 57 4.50 9.83 28.74
CA SER A 57 3.18 9.78 29.37
C SER A 57 2.08 9.85 28.31
N LEU A 58 2.19 8.96 27.31
CA LEU A 58 1.30 8.92 26.16
C LEU A 58 0.02 8.16 26.53
N GLY A 59 -1.13 8.83 26.52
CA GLY A 59 -2.43 8.23 26.78
C GLY A 59 -3.00 7.51 25.56
N LYS A 60 -2.88 8.15 24.36
CA LYS A 60 -3.34 7.55 23.12
C LYS A 60 -2.54 8.08 21.93
N PHE A 61 -2.37 7.25 20.90
CA PHE A 61 -1.82 7.65 19.62
C PHE A 61 -2.64 7.06 18.48
N GLU A 62 -3.18 7.92 17.64
CA GLU A 62 -3.87 7.58 16.41
C GLU A 62 -3.14 8.15 15.21
N LEU A 63 -3.10 7.36 14.14
CA LEU A 63 -2.62 7.78 12.84
C LEU A 63 -3.77 7.72 11.84
N ARG A 64 -4.10 8.83 11.21
CA ARG A 64 -5.04 8.89 10.10
C ARG A 64 -4.29 9.16 8.81
N PHE A 65 -4.58 8.34 7.83
CA PHE A 65 -3.96 8.43 6.53
C PHE A 65 -5.02 8.69 5.48
N TYR A 66 -4.86 9.77 4.73
CA TYR A 66 -5.76 10.19 3.67
C TYR A 66 -5.07 9.99 2.33
N ALA A 67 -5.62 9.13 1.48
CA ALA A 67 -5.11 8.88 0.14
C ALA A 67 -6.24 9.01 -0.87
N ALA A 68 -6.09 9.90 -1.86
CA ALA A 68 -7.04 9.97 -2.96
C ALA A 68 -6.99 8.68 -3.79
N LYS A 69 -8.15 8.26 -4.30
CA LYS A 69 -8.24 7.15 -5.24
C LYS A 69 -7.42 7.46 -6.48
N SER A 70 -6.51 6.58 -6.82
CA SER A 70 -5.72 6.66 -8.05
C SER A 70 -5.93 5.42 -8.89
N VAL A 71 -5.53 5.47 -10.17
CA VAL A 71 -5.54 4.29 -11.07
C VAL A 71 -4.67 3.16 -10.49
N MET A 72 -3.67 3.50 -9.67
CA MET A 72 -2.74 2.54 -9.04
C MET A 72 -3.16 2.12 -7.62
N ASP A 73 -4.07 2.88 -7.00
CA ASP A 73 -4.71 2.54 -5.73
C ASP A 73 -6.22 2.82 -5.83
N PRO A 74 -6.97 1.91 -6.47
CA PRO A 74 -8.42 2.07 -6.66
C PRO A 74 -9.20 2.03 -5.34
N ASN A 75 -8.57 1.55 -4.26
CA ASN A 75 -9.15 1.47 -2.93
C ASN A 75 -8.73 2.63 -2.03
N GLY A 76 -8.09 3.68 -2.58
CA GLY A 76 -7.67 4.84 -1.80
C GLY A 76 -8.72 5.16 -0.74
N GLN A 77 -8.44 4.80 0.50
CA GLN A 77 -9.35 4.93 1.65
C GLN A 77 -8.71 5.84 2.67
N ASP A 78 -9.57 6.53 3.39
CA ASP A 78 -9.16 7.19 4.62
C ASP A 78 -9.03 6.10 5.69
N ASP A 79 -7.81 5.71 5.99
CA ASP A 79 -7.51 4.68 6.98
C ASP A 79 -7.21 5.34 8.34
N CYS A 80 -7.82 4.82 9.39
CA CYS A 80 -7.55 5.24 10.76
C CYS A 80 -6.95 4.05 11.53
N TYR A 81 -5.75 4.26 12.07
CA TYR A 81 -5.02 3.25 12.81
C TYR A 81 -4.84 3.68 14.27
N LEU A 82 -5.37 2.89 15.20
CA LEU A 82 -5.02 2.99 16.61
C LEU A 82 -3.64 2.35 16.82
N ILE A 83 -2.65 3.17 17.15
CA ILE A 83 -1.27 2.71 17.35
C ILE A 83 -1.02 2.34 18.81
N TYR A 84 -1.54 3.15 19.74
CA TYR A 84 -1.35 2.92 21.18
C TYR A 84 -2.53 3.50 21.97
N GLU A 85 -2.88 2.83 23.08
CA GLU A 85 -3.82 3.33 24.08
C GLU A 85 -3.39 2.83 25.47
N SER A 86 -3.33 3.78 26.42
CA SER A 86 -2.96 3.50 27.82
C SER A 86 -4.18 3.08 28.62
N GLU A 87 -4.00 2.18 29.58
CA GLU A 87 -5.06 1.79 30.54
C GLU A 87 -5.49 2.96 31.45
N LYS A 88 -4.64 3.97 31.62
CA LYS A 88 -4.95 5.16 32.44
C LYS A 88 -5.89 6.14 31.74
N GLY A 89 -6.11 5.97 30.43
CA GLY A 89 -6.93 6.86 29.64
C GLY A 89 -6.27 8.23 29.35
N PHE A 90 -7.06 9.15 28.82
CA PHE A 90 -6.67 10.51 28.45
C PHE A 90 -7.87 11.45 28.65
N ASP A 91 -7.63 12.72 28.93
CA ASP A 91 -8.65 13.75 29.19
C ASP A 91 -8.37 15.09 28.52
N ALA A 92 -7.16 15.28 27.99
CA ALA A 92 -6.76 16.48 27.28
C ALA A 92 -6.97 16.34 25.76
N PRO A 93 -7.12 17.47 25.02
CA PRO A 93 -7.16 17.46 23.56
C PRO A 93 -5.84 16.94 22.98
N PRO A 94 -5.88 16.34 21.76
CA PRO A 94 -4.67 15.84 21.12
C PRO A 94 -3.73 16.97 20.69
N CYS A 95 -2.43 16.67 20.72
CA CYS A 95 -1.47 17.34 19.87
C CYS A 95 -1.62 16.77 18.45
N GLU A 96 -2.01 17.61 17.51
CA GLU A 96 -2.25 17.25 16.12
C GLU A 96 -1.07 17.67 15.26
N GLU A 97 -0.43 16.71 14.59
CA GLU A 97 0.61 16.95 13.62
C GLU A 97 0.15 16.48 12.24
N LYS A 98 -0.02 17.43 11.32
CA LYS A 98 -0.40 17.16 9.93
C LYS A 98 0.82 17.23 9.03
N VAL A 99 1.08 16.16 8.31
CA VAL A 99 2.15 16.07 7.32
C VAL A 99 1.54 15.76 5.96
N GLN A 100 1.86 16.57 4.95
CA GLN A 100 1.32 16.42 3.60
C GLN A 100 2.39 15.80 2.70
N MET A 101 2.04 14.73 1.97
CA MET A 101 2.92 14.06 1.02
C MET A 101 2.88 14.74 -0.35
N ASP A 102 1.67 14.92 -0.87
CA ASP A 102 1.37 15.61 -2.12
C ASP A 102 -0.03 16.22 -2.04
N GLU A 103 -0.57 16.72 -3.16
CA GLU A 103 -1.92 17.31 -3.21
C GLU A 103 -3.04 16.31 -2.84
N ASN A 104 -2.77 15.01 -2.95
CA ASN A 104 -3.76 13.94 -2.83
C ASN A 104 -3.50 12.99 -1.65
N CYS A 105 -2.42 13.21 -0.89
CA CYS A 105 -2.02 12.29 0.17
C CYS A 105 -1.51 13.05 1.39
N SER A 106 -2.09 12.79 2.54
CA SER A 106 -1.67 13.38 3.81
C SER A 106 -1.79 12.38 4.97
N ALA A 107 -0.98 12.58 6.00
CA ALA A 107 -1.08 11.86 7.26
C ALA A 107 -1.31 12.84 8.41
N VAL A 108 -2.17 12.48 9.34
CA VAL A 108 -2.43 13.24 10.56
C VAL A 108 -2.18 12.34 11.75
N PHE A 109 -1.34 12.82 12.65
CA PHE A 109 -0.91 12.14 13.86
C PHE A 109 -1.61 12.80 15.04
N TYR A 110 -2.36 12.05 15.82
CA TYR A 110 -3.05 12.52 17.01
C TYR A 110 -2.42 11.88 18.25
N PHE A 111 -1.72 12.68 19.03
CA PHE A 111 -1.12 12.26 20.29
C PHE A 111 -1.93 12.84 21.45
N TYR A 112 -2.32 12.00 22.38
CA TYR A 112 -3.06 12.39 23.58
C TYR A 112 -2.18 12.11 24.81
N PRO A 113 -1.96 13.08 25.72
CA PRO A 113 -1.28 12.82 26.97
C PRO A 113 -2.09 11.87 27.86
N GLU A 114 -1.42 11.14 28.76
CA GLU A 114 -2.12 10.39 29.80
C GLU A 114 -2.95 11.34 30.66
N LYS A 115 -4.02 10.80 31.26
CA LYS A 115 -4.87 11.54 32.17
C LYS A 115 -4.04 12.23 33.27
N ASP A 116 -4.45 13.45 33.63
CA ASP A 116 -3.78 14.30 34.62
C ASP A 116 -2.31 14.64 34.29
N THR A 117 -1.90 14.53 33.02
CA THR A 117 -0.56 14.91 32.57
C THR A 117 -0.63 15.98 31.46
N ALA A 118 0.45 16.75 31.35
CA ALA A 118 0.64 17.71 30.26
C ALA A 118 2.08 17.59 29.76
N TRP A 119 2.24 17.72 28.43
CA TRP A 119 3.57 17.72 27.85
C TRP A 119 4.26 19.07 27.98
N THR A 120 5.54 19.00 28.28
CA THR A 120 6.44 20.15 28.18
C THR A 120 6.71 20.44 26.69
N GLN A 121 7.15 21.67 26.41
CA GLN A 121 7.53 22.06 25.05
C GLN A 121 8.54 21.10 24.40
N PRO A 122 9.62 20.65 25.07
CA PRO A 122 10.53 19.66 24.50
C PRO A 122 9.90 18.31 24.18
N GLN A 123 8.94 17.84 24.99
CA GLN A 123 8.22 16.60 24.71
C GLN A 123 7.33 16.72 23.48
N ALA A 124 6.65 17.86 23.31
CA ALA A 124 5.84 18.14 22.12
C ALA A 124 6.71 18.16 20.84
N GLU A 125 7.86 18.87 20.89
CA GLU A 125 8.81 18.90 19.75
C GLU A 125 9.33 17.50 19.38
N MET A 126 9.51 16.64 20.38
CA MET A 126 9.95 15.28 20.17
C MET A 126 8.84 14.41 19.53
N LEU A 127 7.57 14.60 19.89
CA LEU A 127 6.44 13.94 19.23
C LEU A 127 6.32 14.42 17.78
N GLN A 128 6.54 15.71 17.53
CA GLN A 128 6.59 16.25 16.17
C GLN A 128 7.71 15.63 15.35
N PHE A 129 8.90 15.50 15.91
CA PHE A 129 10.00 14.80 15.24
C PHE A 129 9.67 13.33 14.97
N LEU A 130 9.03 12.64 15.91
CA LEU A 130 8.59 11.26 15.74
C LEU A 130 7.58 11.12 14.60
N SER A 131 6.60 12.03 14.51
CA SER A 131 5.62 12.02 13.43
C SER A 131 6.27 12.17 12.05
N HIS A 132 7.26 13.05 11.90
CA HIS A 132 8.02 13.19 10.67
C HIS A 132 8.80 11.92 10.30
N GLN A 133 9.38 11.24 11.27
CA GLN A 133 10.11 9.99 11.01
C GLN A 133 9.15 8.85 10.58
N ILE A 134 8.02 8.71 11.24
CA ILE A 134 6.97 7.74 10.86
C ILE A 134 6.46 8.05 9.45
N PHE A 135 6.25 9.32 9.16
CA PHE A 135 5.83 9.79 7.85
C PHE A 135 6.83 9.39 6.74
N LEU A 136 8.13 9.67 6.92
CA LEU A 136 9.17 9.25 5.97
C LEU A 136 9.18 7.74 5.74
N MET A 137 8.88 6.96 6.78
CA MET A 137 8.74 5.51 6.66
C MET A 137 7.50 5.11 5.86
N LEU A 138 6.36 5.78 6.07
CA LEU A 138 5.14 5.57 5.29
C LEU A 138 5.39 5.87 3.81
N GLU A 139 6.03 6.99 3.49
CA GLU A 139 6.41 7.34 2.12
C GLU A 139 7.28 6.24 1.49
N ARG A 140 8.33 5.82 2.19
CA ARG A 140 9.21 4.76 1.71
C ARG A 140 8.44 3.47 1.42
N VAL A 141 7.59 3.04 2.33
CA VAL A 141 6.80 1.81 2.17
C VAL A 141 5.84 1.94 0.99
N LYS A 142 5.12 3.05 0.88
CA LYS A 142 4.23 3.34 -0.25
C LYS A 142 4.98 3.35 -1.58
N LEU A 143 6.13 4.02 -1.65
CA LEU A 143 6.96 4.05 -2.85
C LEU A 143 7.42 2.64 -3.25
N VAL A 144 7.87 1.82 -2.31
CA VAL A 144 8.28 0.43 -2.57
C VAL A 144 7.11 -0.41 -3.07
N GLN A 145 5.92 -0.25 -2.47
CA GLN A 145 4.70 -0.93 -2.92
C GLN A 145 4.31 -0.50 -4.34
N LEU A 146 4.38 0.80 -4.64
CA LEU A 146 4.10 1.34 -5.96
C LEU A 146 5.07 0.79 -7.01
N LEU A 147 6.38 0.84 -6.75
CA LEU A 147 7.41 0.27 -7.62
C LEU A 147 7.18 -1.22 -7.87
N ARG A 148 6.79 -1.95 -6.84
CA ARG A 148 6.47 -3.37 -6.96
C ARG A 148 5.22 -3.58 -7.83
N CYS A 149 4.16 -2.79 -7.61
CA CYS A 149 2.95 -2.85 -8.40
C CYS A 149 3.27 -2.60 -9.89
N ILE A 150 3.96 -1.51 -10.23
CA ILE A 150 4.38 -1.19 -11.60
C ILE A 150 5.24 -2.31 -12.20
N SER A 151 6.09 -2.94 -11.39
CA SER A 151 6.97 -4.01 -11.84
C SER A 151 6.25 -5.30 -12.23
N VAL A 152 5.08 -5.58 -11.67
CA VAL A 152 4.34 -6.86 -11.86
C VAL A 152 3.01 -6.72 -12.56
N THR A 153 2.55 -5.49 -12.89
CA THR A 153 1.30 -5.24 -13.59
C THR A 153 1.53 -4.58 -14.96
N ASP A 154 0.60 -4.76 -15.86
CA ASP A 154 0.51 -4.04 -17.13
C ASP A 154 -0.18 -2.70 -16.89
N LEU A 155 0.50 -1.59 -17.18
CA LEU A 155 0.02 -0.23 -16.88
C LEU A 155 -1.23 0.17 -17.67
N LEU A 156 -1.48 -0.45 -18.82
CA LEU A 156 -2.67 -0.14 -19.61
C LEU A 156 -3.92 -0.81 -19.04
N THR A 157 -3.80 -2.06 -18.62
CA THR A 157 -4.96 -2.90 -18.30
C THR A 157 -5.11 -3.21 -16.81
N GLY A 158 -4.07 -3.02 -16.00
CA GLY A 158 -4.05 -3.41 -14.60
C GLY A 158 -3.91 -4.93 -14.36
N ALA A 159 -3.88 -5.75 -15.42
CA ALA A 159 -3.60 -7.17 -15.31
C ALA A 159 -2.15 -7.41 -14.86
N LEU A 160 -1.84 -8.64 -14.40
CA LEU A 160 -0.44 -9.02 -14.24
C LEU A 160 0.29 -8.89 -15.59
N ASN A 161 1.55 -8.44 -15.55
CA ASN A 161 2.43 -8.52 -16.71
C ASN A 161 3.19 -9.86 -16.73
N THR A 162 4.08 -10.06 -17.70
CA THR A 162 4.91 -11.26 -17.83
C THR A 162 5.68 -11.59 -16.55
N ARG A 163 6.23 -10.58 -15.89
CA ARG A 163 6.95 -10.76 -14.64
C ARG A 163 6.01 -11.19 -13.51
N GLY A 164 4.86 -10.53 -13.39
CA GLY A 164 3.86 -10.82 -12.36
C GLY A 164 3.34 -12.25 -12.43
N ILE A 165 3.03 -12.75 -13.62
CA ILE A 165 2.56 -14.13 -13.77
C ILE A 165 3.66 -15.15 -13.48
N ASN A 166 4.91 -14.88 -13.87
CA ASN A 166 6.04 -15.75 -13.57
C ASN A 166 6.33 -15.80 -12.06
N GLU A 167 6.29 -14.67 -11.36
CA GLU A 167 6.44 -14.64 -9.90
C GLU A 167 5.31 -15.40 -9.19
N THR A 168 4.07 -15.29 -9.71
CA THR A 168 2.91 -16.01 -9.19
C THR A 168 3.04 -17.52 -9.40
N GLY A 169 3.40 -17.94 -10.60
CA GLY A 169 3.67 -19.37 -10.92
C GLY A 169 4.80 -19.93 -10.04
N GLY A 170 5.88 -19.17 -9.83
CA GLY A 170 6.98 -19.55 -8.95
C GLY A 170 6.55 -19.74 -7.49
N LYS A 171 5.65 -18.89 -6.97
CA LYS A 171 5.08 -19.05 -5.61
C LYS A 171 4.20 -20.30 -5.51
N LEU A 172 3.34 -20.55 -6.49
CA LEU A 172 2.51 -21.75 -6.54
C LEU A 172 3.36 -23.03 -6.61
N LEU A 173 4.46 -22.98 -7.39
CA LEU A 173 5.42 -24.09 -7.47
C LEU A 173 6.08 -24.34 -6.11
N ALA A 174 6.59 -23.30 -5.46
CA ALA A 174 7.23 -23.41 -4.14
C ALA A 174 6.27 -23.92 -3.05
N GLN A 175 4.97 -23.66 -3.19
CA GLN A 175 3.92 -24.17 -2.30
C GLN A 175 3.44 -25.59 -2.67
N GLY A 176 3.97 -26.19 -3.75
CA GLY A 176 3.52 -27.49 -4.26
C GLY A 176 2.12 -27.49 -4.89
N LYS A 177 1.51 -26.30 -5.11
CA LYS A 177 0.15 -26.13 -5.62
C LYS A 177 0.05 -26.05 -7.14
N LEU A 178 1.16 -25.79 -7.85
CA LEU A 178 1.14 -25.59 -9.31
C LEU A 178 0.58 -26.80 -10.07
N LYS A 179 0.71 -27.99 -9.53
CA LYS A 179 0.15 -29.23 -10.11
C LYS A 179 -1.37 -29.21 -10.27
N ASP A 180 -2.08 -28.39 -9.49
CA ASP A 180 -3.55 -28.29 -9.50
C ASP A 180 -4.03 -27.22 -10.49
N TYR A 181 -3.10 -26.51 -11.13
CA TYR A 181 -3.37 -25.44 -12.08
C TYR A 181 -3.16 -25.88 -13.53
N ALA A 182 -3.88 -25.22 -14.42
CA ALA A 182 -3.65 -25.23 -15.86
C ALA A 182 -3.31 -23.84 -16.33
N CYS A 183 -2.57 -23.75 -17.44
CA CYS A 183 -2.20 -22.49 -18.09
C CYS A 183 -2.79 -22.49 -19.49
N ALA A 184 -3.42 -21.39 -19.88
CA ALA A 184 -3.95 -21.21 -21.23
C ALA A 184 -3.48 -19.87 -21.80
N PHE A 185 -3.10 -19.87 -23.08
CA PHE A 185 -2.86 -18.66 -23.86
C PHE A 185 -4.17 -18.19 -24.47
N VAL A 186 -4.45 -16.89 -24.35
CA VAL A 186 -5.65 -16.24 -24.85
C VAL A 186 -5.23 -15.07 -25.74
N ASN A 187 -5.85 -14.92 -26.89
CA ASN A 187 -5.62 -13.81 -27.82
C ASN A 187 -6.94 -13.23 -28.29
N ILE A 188 -7.02 -11.91 -28.45
CA ILE A 188 -8.19 -11.25 -29.04
C ILE A 188 -8.09 -11.34 -30.56
N LYS A 189 -8.90 -12.21 -31.12
CA LYS A 189 -8.92 -12.44 -32.56
C LYS A 189 -9.18 -11.15 -33.35
N ASN A 190 -8.35 -10.92 -34.38
CA ASN A 190 -8.47 -9.76 -35.27
C ASN A 190 -8.34 -8.39 -34.54
N PHE A 191 -7.63 -8.29 -33.45
CA PHE A 191 -7.46 -7.02 -32.70
C PHE A 191 -6.87 -5.90 -33.57
N ASN A 192 -5.99 -6.22 -34.52
CA ASN A 192 -5.47 -5.25 -35.49
C ASN A 192 -6.56 -4.66 -36.37
N TYR A 193 -7.60 -5.43 -36.73
CA TYR A 193 -8.74 -4.94 -37.46
C TYR A 193 -9.58 -3.99 -36.60
N ILE A 194 -9.78 -4.32 -35.33
CA ILE A 194 -10.46 -3.45 -34.36
C ILE A 194 -9.72 -2.11 -34.28
N ASN A 195 -8.40 -2.11 -34.10
CA ASN A 195 -7.60 -0.88 -34.06
C ASN A 195 -7.70 -0.03 -35.33
N ARG A 196 -7.76 -0.68 -36.51
CA ARG A 196 -7.95 0.05 -37.78
C ARG A 196 -9.34 0.65 -37.90
N ALA A 197 -10.37 -0.03 -37.42
CA ALA A 197 -11.76 0.39 -37.54
C ALA A 197 -12.12 1.51 -36.53
N VAL A 198 -11.64 1.43 -35.30
CA VAL A 198 -12.04 2.35 -34.20
C VAL A 198 -10.94 3.26 -33.69
N GLY A 199 -9.71 3.06 -34.15
CA GLY A 199 -8.50 3.79 -33.67
C GLY A 199 -7.87 3.19 -32.45
N ALA A 200 -6.55 3.43 -32.26
CA ALA A 200 -5.75 2.84 -31.18
C ALA A 200 -6.28 3.18 -29.76
N ARG A 201 -6.74 4.42 -29.53
CA ARG A 201 -7.31 4.83 -28.23
C ARG A 201 -8.52 3.99 -27.82
N LYS A 202 -9.41 3.68 -28.77
CA LYS A 202 -10.55 2.80 -28.50
C LYS A 202 -10.13 1.34 -28.37
N GLY A 203 -9.09 0.91 -29.09
CA GLY A 203 -8.45 -0.38 -28.89
C GLY A 203 -7.92 -0.56 -27.46
N ASP A 204 -7.32 0.48 -26.87
CA ASP A 204 -6.89 0.47 -25.47
C ASP A 204 -8.08 0.32 -24.50
N VAL A 205 -9.23 0.93 -24.82
CA VAL A 205 -10.46 0.73 -24.03
C VAL A 205 -10.93 -0.71 -24.13
N VAL A 206 -10.90 -1.31 -25.34
CA VAL A 206 -11.25 -2.73 -25.54
C VAL A 206 -10.36 -3.64 -24.69
N LEU A 207 -9.04 -3.40 -24.67
CA LEU A 207 -8.10 -4.18 -23.87
C LEU A 207 -8.40 -4.06 -22.37
N ARG A 208 -8.64 -2.85 -21.87
CA ARG A 208 -8.99 -2.62 -20.45
C ARG A 208 -10.27 -3.35 -20.06
N GLU A 209 -11.30 -3.21 -20.87
CA GLU A 209 -12.60 -3.80 -20.60
C GLU A 209 -12.58 -5.33 -20.70
N PHE A 210 -11.85 -5.87 -21.69
CA PHE A 210 -11.62 -7.31 -21.82
C PHE A 210 -10.97 -7.89 -20.56
N VAL A 211 -9.93 -7.23 -20.05
CA VAL A 211 -9.26 -7.66 -18.81
C VAL A 211 -10.20 -7.55 -17.63
N ARG A 212 -10.90 -6.44 -17.46
CA ARG A 212 -11.83 -6.20 -16.35
C ARG A 212 -12.91 -7.31 -16.29
N LEU A 213 -13.52 -7.61 -17.43
CA LEU A 213 -14.53 -8.66 -17.55
C LEU A 213 -13.95 -10.04 -17.26
N SER A 214 -12.74 -10.33 -17.79
CA SER A 214 -12.06 -11.60 -17.55
C SER A 214 -11.70 -11.78 -16.07
N GLN A 215 -11.17 -10.76 -15.42
CA GLN A 215 -10.80 -10.79 -14.00
C GLN A 215 -12.02 -11.00 -13.08
N ASN A 216 -13.18 -10.43 -13.42
CA ASN A 216 -14.41 -10.62 -12.66
C ASN A 216 -14.96 -12.06 -12.69
N MET A 217 -14.47 -12.89 -13.61
CA MET A 217 -14.85 -14.31 -13.71
C MET A 217 -13.94 -15.24 -12.91
N LEU A 218 -12.79 -14.71 -12.44
CA LEU A 218 -11.79 -15.51 -11.72
C LEU A 218 -12.22 -15.79 -10.28
N GLU A 219 -11.88 -16.96 -9.81
CA GLU A 219 -11.94 -17.27 -8.40
C GLU A 219 -10.68 -16.80 -7.65
N LYS A 220 -10.75 -16.85 -6.32
CA LYS A 220 -9.58 -16.62 -5.48
C LYS A 220 -8.45 -17.54 -5.89
N ASP A 221 -7.24 -16.99 -6.02
CA ASP A 221 -6.01 -17.67 -6.44
C ASP A 221 -5.99 -18.09 -7.93
N GLU A 222 -6.82 -17.48 -8.79
CA GLU A 222 -6.72 -17.55 -10.24
C GLU A 222 -6.22 -16.23 -10.82
N PHE A 223 -5.50 -16.27 -11.93
CA PHE A 223 -4.73 -15.12 -12.39
C PHE A 223 -4.85 -14.95 -13.89
N PHE A 224 -5.01 -13.69 -14.31
CA PHE A 224 -5.03 -13.26 -15.69
C PHE A 224 -3.91 -12.25 -15.93
N ALA A 225 -3.08 -12.49 -16.95
CA ALA A 225 -1.92 -11.68 -17.23
C ALA A 225 -1.92 -11.23 -18.71
N ARG A 226 -1.39 -10.03 -18.97
CA ARG A 226 -1.13 -9.54 -20.32
C ARG A 226 0.33 -9.69 -20.67
N MET A 227 0.62 -10.36 -21.79
CA MET A 227 1.97 -10.63 -22.25
C MET A 227 2.48 -9.57 -23.23
N GLY A 228 1.60 -8.67 -23.67
CA GLY A 228 1.86 -7.61 -24.63
C GLY A 228 0.89 -7.66 -25.82
N GLY A 229 0.60 -6.50 -26.42
CA GLY A 229 -0.39 -6.41 -27.50
C GLY A 229 -1.76 -6.91 -27.04
N ASP A 230 -2.29 -7.87 -27.77
CA ASP A 230 -3.56 -8.56 -27.55
C ASP A 230 -3.39 -10.00 -27.01
N ASN A 231 -2.21 -10.32 -26.45
CA ASN A 231 -1.86 -11.64 -25.94
C ASN A 231 -1.96 -11.68 -24.41
N PHE A 232 -2.62 -12.72 -23.89
CA PHE A 232 -2.86 -12.93 -22.48
C PHE A 232 -2.53 -14.35 -22.05
N VAL A 233 -2.36 -14.52 -20.76
CA VAL A 233 -2.20 -15.83 -20.11
C VAL A 233 -3.21 -15.94 -18.98
N LEU A 234 -3.94 -17.03 -18.95
CA LEU A 234 -4.82 -17.45 -17.87
C LEU A 234 -4.15 -18.57 -17.09
N LEU A 235 -3.98 -18.41 -15.78
CA LEU A 235 -3.52 -19.42 -14.85
C LEU A 235 -4.64 -19.69 -13.86
N ALA A 236 -5.30 -20.84 -13.99
CA ALA A 236 -6.49 -21.17 -13.20
C ALA A 236 -6.47 -22.65 -12.79
N LYS A 237 -7.31 -23.00 -11.82
CA LYS A 237 -7.49 -24.39 -11.39
C LYS A 237 -7.95 -25.26 -12.56
N LYS A 238 -7.41 -26.47 -12.67
CA LYS A 238 -7.72 -27.40 -13.78
C LYS A 238 -9.20 -27.64 -13.95
N GLU A 239 -9.92 -27.81 -12.86
CA GLU A 239 -11.37 -28.04 -12.83
C GLU A 239 -12.19 -26.85 -13.35
N HIS A 240 -11.68 -25.62 -13.17
CA HIS A 240 -12.37 -24.39 -13.56
C HIS A 240 -11.95 -23.90 -14.95
N MET A 241 -10.77 -24.24 -15.45
CA MET A 241 -10.18 -23.77 -16.70
C MET A 241 -11.13 -23.86 -17.90
N GLY A 242 -11.78 -25.00 -18.11
CA GLY A 242 -12.66 -25.22 -19.25
C GLY A 242 -13.89 -24.29 -19.25
N ASN A 243 -14.45 -24.01 -18.09
CA ASN A 243 -15.57 -23.08 -17.93
C ASN A 243 -15.14 -21.62 -18.14
N LEU A 244 -13.99 -21.24 -17.58
CA LEU A 244 -13.41 -19.91 -17.76
C LEU A 244 -13.15 -19.62 -19.25
N LEU A 245 -12.50 -20.53 -19.96
CA LEU A 245 -12.21 -20.33 -21.39
C LEU A 245 -13.49 -20.15 -22.22
N LYS A 246 -14.56 -20.90 -21.91
CA LYS A 246 -15.86 -20.70 -22.57
C LYS A 246 -16.45 -19.32 -22.27
N LYS A 247 -16.42 -18.89 -21.03
CA LYS A 247 -16.94 -17.56 -20.61
C LYS A 247 -16.14 -16.42 -21.23
N ILE A 248 -14.80 -16.50 -21.15
CA ILE A 248 -13.89 -15.48 -21.72
C ILE A 248 -14.03 -15.41 -23.25
N GLY A 249 -14.17 -16.54 -23.92
CA GLY A 249 -14.35 -16.58 -25.38
C GLY A 249 -15.69 -16.04 -25.89
N ASN A 250 -16.71 -15.97 -25.02
CA ASN A 250 -18.06 -15.53 -25.35
C ASN A 250 -18.40 -14.14 -24.74
N GLN A 251 -17.45 -13.44 -24.18
CA GLN A 251 -17.72 -12.11 -23.62
C GLN A 251 -17.84 -11.04 -24.71
N TYR A 252 -18.68 -10.04 -24.46
CA TYR A 252 -18.87 -8.89 -25.32
C TYR A 252 -18.30 -7.65 -24.66
N VAL A 253 -17.47 -6.91 -25.39
CA VAL A 253 -16.91 -5.64 -24.95
C VAL A 253 -17.68 -4.50 -25.63
N THR A 254 -18.32 -3.66 -24.84
CA THR A 254 -19.02 -2.48 -25.32
C THR A 254 -18.13 -1.26 -25.17
N VAL A 255 -17.86 -0.55 -26.25
CA VAL A 255 -17.14 0.73 -26.25
C VAL A 255 -18.16 1.84 -26.45
N SER A 256 -18.38 2.65 -25.41
CA SER A 256 -19.28 3.81 -25.52
C SER A 256 -18.72 4.86 -26.48
N ASN A 257 -19.64 5.52 -27.22
CA ASN A 257 -19.29 6.57 -28.18
C ASN A 257 -19.22 7.98 -27.56
N GLU A 258 -18.94 8.09 -26.27
CA GLU A 258 -18.98 9.37 -25.53
C GLU A 258 -17.88 10.38 -25.88
N ASP A 259 -17.04 10.13 -26.89
CA ASP A 259 -16.08 11.11 -27.43
C ASP A 259 -16.61 11.83 -28.70
N LYS A 260 -17.87 12.30 -28.69
CA LYS A 260 -18.37 13.30 -29.63
C LYS A 260 -18.85 14.52 -28.83
N GLN A 261 -17.92 15.26 -28.25
CA GLN A 261 -18.06 16.71 -28.07
C GLN A 261 -16.74 17.35 -28.48
N ILE A 262 -16.79 17.94 -29.68
CA ILE A 262 -15.90 19.02 -30.09
C ILE A 262 -16.52 20.31 -29.61
#